data_18483b252666f01c8e6b850db90d8d85
#
_entry.id   18483b252666f01c8e6b850db90d8d85
#
_cell.length_a   1.000
_cell.length_b   1.000
_cell.length_c   1.000
_cell.angle_alpha   90.00
_cell.angle_beta   90.00
_cell.angle_gamma   90.00
#
_symmetry.space_group_name_H-M   'P 1'
#
loop_
_entity.id
_entity.type
_entity.pdbx_description
1 polymer ?
#
loop_
_entity_poly.entity_id
_entity_poly.type
_entity_poly.pdbx_seq_one_letter_code
_entity_poly.pdbx_strand_id
1 'polypeptide(L)'
;VALIVNALIDKRSIELTLIIENGIVTKSVLGDRKDICRENRCMDLRRYGIAVPGFIDIHTHLRGLELEYKEDEKSGTMAATRGGYTAVIDMPNTIPKINNIDALKLKLHKLNLNSYVHYGVYILPSSNISELNNMLEYDGVIGVKLFPEDLEFLQIALNVIRRRSFDRIIIIHAEHPAGIDECEAGNRWRCRPIELELMCLNYIEKHIRKGDRIHVTHITNPLTFFYAKKLSLSTDTCPHYLYLSNVSEQRYGCLAKVNPPLRTESTRRILLNMIKYFDAISTDHAPHSVNEKLGSFKQCPSGIASIDIASSLVINLVHQGVLDLDDVVRLLSLGPASIIGIDQKWGCFREGCIANYTIIEPYREFTVRSLDSFSKAKCSPYEGMRVRGTVTATIIEGTLVHLNGEIVEKPNPKPITKFFGR
;
A
#
# COMPACT_ATOMS: atom_id res chain seq x y z
N VAL A 1 -6.25 18.95 20.19
CA VAL A 1 -6.37 19.58 18.86
C VAL A 1 -7.80 19.44 18.38
N ALA A 2 -8.35 20.49 17.73
CA ALA A 2 -9.63 20.41 17.03
C ALA A 2 -9.40 20.50 15.51
N LEU A 3 -10.11 19.66 14.74
CA LEU A 3 -10.12 19.70 13.29
C LEU A 3 -11.53 20.04 12.79
N ILE A 4 -11.65 21.01 11.87
CA ILE A 4 -12.87 21.28 11.12
C ILE A 4 -12.68 20.76 9.71
N VAL A 5 -13.49 19.79 9.29
CA VAL A 5 -13.36 19.07 8.02
C VAL A 5 -14.70 18.91 7.31
N ASN A 6 -14.66 18.73 5.99
CA ASN A 6 -15.75 18.16 5.21
C ASN A 6 -15.49 16.65 5.10
N ALA A 7 -16.09 15.85 5.96
CA ALA A 7 -15.90 14.41 5.99
C ALA A 7 -16.79 13.70 4.97
N LEU A 8 -16.24 12.76 4.22
CA LEU A 8 -17.02 11.85 3.37
C LEU A 8 -17.62 10.73 4.21
N ILE A 9 -18.94 10.72 4.34
CA ILE A 9 -19.70 9.70 5.06
C ILE A 9 -20.90 9.32 4.20
N ASP A 10 -21.04 8.04 3.89
CA ASP A 10 -22.15 7.50 3.11
C ASP A 10 -22.46 8.32 1.86
N LYS A 11 -21.43 8.55 1.02
CA LYS A 11 -21.48 9.32 -0.23
C LYS A 11 -21.79 10.82 -0.07
N ARG A 12 -21.81 11.34 1.15
CA ARG A 12 -22.10 12.74 1.44
C ARG A 12 -20.92 13.43 2.09
N SER A 13 -20.70 14.67 1.69
CA SER A 13 -19.76 15.53 2.39
C SER A 13 -20.49 16.21 3.56
N ILE A 14 -20.08 15.88 4.77
CA ILE A 14 -20.68 16.39 6.01
C ILE A 14 -19.64 17.22 6.75
N GLU A 15 -20.01 18.43 7.13
CA GLU A 15 -19.15 19.28 7.94
C GLU A 15 -19.10 18.77 9.38
N LEU A 16 -17.90 18.50 9.87
CA LEU A 16 -17.62 18.01 11.22
C LEU A 16 -16.56 18.84 11.92
N THR A 17 -16.74 19.01 13.23
CA THR A 17 -15.68 19.45 14.15
C THR A 17 -15.29 18.25 15.01
N LEU A 18 -14.03 17.81 14.90
CA LEU A 18 -13.45 16.68 15.63
C LEU A 18 -12.53 17.19 16.73
N ILE A 19 -12.75 16.75 17.97
CA ILE A 19 -11.82 16.99 19.08
C ILE A 19 -10.93 15.74 19.19
N ILE A 20 -9.62 15.95 19.20
CA ILE A 20 -8.63 14.89 19.17
C ILE A 20 -7.69 15.07 20.36
N GLU A 21 -7.58 14.02 21.16
CA GLU A 21 -6.68 13.91 22.30
C GLU A 21 -5.87 12.63 22.20
N ASN A 22 -4.56 12.72 22.33
CA ASN A 22 -3.64 11.58 22.21
C ASN A 22 -3.83 10.75 20.94
N GLY A 23 -4.15 11.40 19.82
CA GLY A 23 -4.37 10.77 18.53
C GLY A 23 -5.74 10.12 18.34
N ILE A 24 -6.63 10.18 19.32
CA ILE A 24 -7.96 9.57 19.30
C ILE A 24 -9.03 10.68 19.22
N VAL A 25 -10.07 10.46 18.44
CA VAL A 25 -11.25 11.32 18.42
C VAL A 25 -12.02 11.13 19.72
N THR A 26 -12.05 12.17 20.56
CA THR A 26 -12.78 12.15 21.84
C THR A 26 -14.17 12.74 21.68
N LYS A 27 -14.40 13.57 20.65
CA LYS A 27 -15.72 14.11 20.33
C LYS A 27 -15.84 14.39 18.84
N SER A 28 -16.99 14.06 18.27
CA SER A 28 -17.36 14.40 16.88
C SER A 28 -18.69 15.17 16.89
N VAL A 29 -18.67 16.38 16.34
CA VAL A 29 -19.83 17.27 16.37
C VAL A 29 -20.13 17.76 14.95
N LEU A 30 -21.41 17.76 14.57
CA LEU A 30 -21.87 18.31 13.30
C LEU A 30 -21.65 19.81 13.21
N GLY A 31 -21.22 20.26 12.05
CA GLY A 31 -21.03 21.67 11.70
C GLY A 31 -19.73 22.29 12.21
N ASP A 32 -19.59 23.57 11.89
CA ASP A 32 -18.47 24.42 12.30
C ASP A 32 -18.67 24.92 13.74
N ARG A 33 -17.93 24.37 14.66
CA ARG A 33 -17.94 24.71 16.08
C ARG A 33 -16.73 25.57 16.44
N LYS A 34 -16.71 26.78 15.92
CA LYS A 34 -15.65 27.78 16.22
C LYS A 34 -15.52 28.14 17.70
N ASP A 35 -16.60 27.97 18.49
CA ASP A 35 -16.57 28.10 19.95
C ASP A 35 -15.54 27.10 20.57
N ILE A 36 -15.47 25.88 20.08
CA ILE A 36 -14.51 24.85 20.52
C ILE A 36 -13.06 25.27 20.16
N CYS A 37 -12.89 25.99 19.06
CA CYS A 37 -11.58 26.45 18.61
C CYS A 37 -10.96 27.55 19.50
N ARG A 38 -11.73 28.18 20.37
CA ARG A 38 -11.20 29.19 21.30
C ARG A 38 -10.37 28.59 22.44
N GLU A 39 -10.67 27.34 22.78
CA GLU A 39 -10.02 26.59 23.87
C GLU A 39 -8.98 25.57 23.38
N ASN A 40 -8.90 25.34 22.07
CA ASN A 40 -8.06 24.33 21.46
C ASN A 40 -7.22 24.87 20.31
N ARG A 41 -6.02 24.32 20.08
CA ARG A 41 -5.34 24.48 18.78
C ARG A 41 -6.25 23.93 17.70
N CYS A 42 -6.75 24.79 16.80
CA CYS A 42 -7.75 24.45 15.79
C CYS A 42 -7.17 24.55 14.39
N MET A 43 -7.51 23.60 13.54
CA MET A 43 -7.17 23.60 12.12
C MET A 43 -8.45 23.46 11.30
N ASP A 44 -8.75 24.45 10.45
CA ASP A 44 -9.83 24.39 9.47
C ASP A 44 -9.28 23.88 8.13
N LEU A 45 -9.61 22.63 7.80
CA LEU A 45 -9.14 21.96 6.61
C LEU A 45 -10.17 21.92 5.47
N ARG A 46 -11.36 22.49 5.65
CA ARG A 46 -12.46 22.44 4.65
C ARG A 46 -12.07 23.03 3.30
N ARG A 47 -11.27 24.08 3.29
CA ARG A 47 -10.79 24.74 2.08
C ARG A 47 -9.81 23.90 1.25
N TYR A 48 -9.29 22.82 1.83
CA TYR A 48 -8.32 21.95 1.17
C TYR A 48 -8.97 20.73 0.50
N GLY A 49 -10.27 20.48 0.78
CA GLY A 49 -11.00 19.39 0.13
C GLY A 49 -11.87 18.58 1.08
N ILE A 50 -12.01 17.31 0.75
CA ILE A 50 -12.85 16.35 1.43
C ILE A 50 -11.96 15.43 2.29
N ALA A 51 -12.27 15.31 3.57
CA ALA A 51 -11.61 14.39 4.48
C ALA A 51 -12.15 12.97 4.26
N VAL A 52 -11.25 12.03 4.07
CA VAL A 52 -11.53 10.60 4.00
C VAL A 52 -10.68 9.87 5.03
N PRO A 53 -11.03 8.63 5.40
CA PRO A 53 -10.16 7.78 6.18
C PRO A 53 -8.76 7.71 5.61
N GLY A 54 -7.73 7.79 6.47
CA GLY A 54 -6.34 7.76 6.06
C GLY A 54 -6.00 6.50 5.25
N PHE A 55 -5.35 6.66 4.12
CA PHE A 55 -4.99 5.55 3.24
C PHE A 55 -3.93 4.65 3.88
N ILE A 56 -3.95 3.37 3.53
CA ILE A 56 -3.00 2.35 3.98
C ILE A 56 -2.44 1.65 2.76
N ASP A 57 -1.12 1.55 2.67
CA ASP A 57 -0.46 0.74 1.66
C ASP A 57 0.10 -0.53 2.30
N ILE A 58 -0.44 -1.68 1.89
CA ILE A 58 -0.05 -2.98 2.43
C ILE A 58 1.07 -3.65 1.64
N HIS A 59 1.64 -2.97 0.63
CA HIS A 59 2.72 -3.52 -0.19
C HIS A 59 3.67 -2.42 -0.65
N THR A 60 4.73 -2.18 0.12
CA THR A 60 5.78 -1.21 -0.21
C THR A 60 7.17 -1.81 -0.09
N HIS A 61 8.13 -1.26 -0.84
CA HIS A 61 9.55 -1.58 -0.74
C HIS A 61 10.30 -0.30 -0.37
N LEU A 62 10.32 0.05 0.92
CA LEU A 62 11.04 1.22 1.43
C LEU A 62 12.56 1.04 1.37
N ARG A 63 13.02 -0.14 0.95
CA ARG A 63 14.43 -0.48 0.83
C ARG A 63 15.16 -0.30 2.17
N GLY A 64 15.87 0.81 2.35
CA GLY A 64 16.67 1.05 3.56
C GLY A 64 17.86 0.11 3.70
N LEU A 65 18.49 0.10 4.87
CA LEU A 65 19.67 -0.70 5.18
C LEU A 65 20.76 -0.49 4.11
N GLU A 66 21.32 -1.55 3.51
CA GLU A 66 22.32 -1.42 2.44
C GLU A 66 21.72 -0.94 1.11
N LEU A 67 20.39 -0.90 0.99
CA LEU A 67 19.69 -0.41 -0.20
C LEU A 67 19.22 1.05 -0.08
N GLU A 68 19.64 1.77 0.96
CA GLU A 68 19.19 3.15 1.22
C GLU A 68 19.56 4.15 0.10
N TYR A 69 20.45 3.77 -0.80
CA TYR A 69 20.73 4.56 -2.01
C TYR A 69 19.58 4.56 -3.03
N LYS A 70 18.72 3.54 -3.00
CA LYS A 70 17.51 3.44 -3.85
C LYS A 70 16.33 4.16 -3.22
N GLU A 71 16.14 3.94 -1.94
CA GLU A 71 15.09 4.50 -1.08
C GLU A 71 15.44 4.22 0.38
N ASP A 72 14.90 5.02 1.31
CA ASP A 72 15.00 4.78 2.75
C ASP A 72 13.66 5.04 3.45
N GLU A 73 13.59 4.69 4.72
CA GLU A 73 12.39 4.82 5.53
C GLU A 73 11.90 6.27 5.60
N LYS A 74 12.81 7.25 5.54
CA LYS A 74 12.46 8.67 5.58
C LYS A 74 11.84 9.11 4.26
N SER A 75 12.57 8.96 3.17
CA SER A 75 12.14 9.44 1.84
C SER A 75 10.89 8.71 1.35
N GLY A 76 10.83 7.38 1.51
CA GLY A 76 9.67 6.59 1.11
C GLY A 76 8.43 6.90 1.93
N THR A 77 8.55 7.12 3.25
CA THR A 77 7.39 7.49 4.07
C THR A 77 6.99 8.96 3.93
N MET A 78 7.91 9.87 3.61
CA MET A 78 7.55 11.21 3.15
C MET A 78 6.77 11.17 1.84
N ALA A 79 7.20 10.34 0.87
CA ALA A 79 6.44 10.12 -0.36
C ALA A 79 5.05 9.52 -0.09
N ALA A 80 4.94 8.61 0.88
CA ALA A 80 3.66 8.06 1.32
C ALA A 80 2.72 9.15 1.84
N THR A 81 3.20 10.11 2.66
CA THR A 81 2.34 11.22 3.14
C THR A 81 1.82 12.08 2.00
N ARG A 82 2.62 12.31 0.96
CA ARG A 82 2.18 13.03 -0.24
C ARG A 82 1.07 12.29 -0.98
N GLY A 83 1.12 10.96 -0.99
CA GLY A 83 0.07 10.08 -1.52
C GLY A 83 -1.14 9.93 -0.60
N GLY A 84 -1.16 10.55 0.59
CA GLY A 84 -2.26 10.42 1.53
C GLY A 84 -2.19 9.17 2.41
N TYR A 85 -1.14 8.38 2.30
CA TYR A 85 -0.99 7.20 3.12
C TYR A 85 -0.60 7.59 4.55
N THR A 86 -1.32 7.04 5.51
CA THR A 86 -1.09 7.23 6.94
C THR A 86 -0.44 6.00 7.59
N ALA A 87 -0.38 4.91 6.86
CA ALA A 87 0.36 3.70 7.21
C ALA A 87 0.89 2.98 5.98
N VAL A 88 2.04 2.30 6.15
CA VAL A 88 2.67 1.46 5.13
C VAL A 88 3.16 0.15 5.73
N ILE A 89 3.13 -0.93 4.94
CA ILE A 89 3.70 -2.22 5.32
C ILE A 89 4.84 -2.55 4.36
N ASP A 90 6.04 -2.65 4.92
CA ASP A 90 7.26 -2.81 4.14
C ASP A 90 7.61 -4.28 3.86
N MET A 91 8.13 -4.54 2.68
CA MET A 91 8.51 -5.86 2.21
C MET A 91 9.89 -6.27 2.70
N PRO A 92 10.12 -7.58 2.93
CA PRO A 92 11.32 -8.08 3.62
C PRO A 92 12.54 -8.28 2.73
N ASN A 93 12.49 -7.90 1.46
CA ASN A 93 13.58 -8.09 0.48
C ASN A 93 14.63 -6.98 0.50
N THR A 94 15.05 -6.60 1.68
CA THR A 94 16.16 -5.69 1.96
C THR A 94 17.52 -6.40 1.88
N ILE A 95 18.62 -5.69 2.12
CA ILE A 95 19.93 -6.26 2.36
C ILE A 95 20.42 -5.72 3.71
N PRO A 96 20.63 -6.59 4.73
CA PRO A 96 20.28 -8.02 4.77
C PRO A 96 18.76 -8.24 4.64
N LYS A 97 18.36 -9.43 4.14
CA LYS A 97 16.96 -9.85 4.08
C LYS A 97 16.37 -9.98 5.49
N ILE A 98 15.08 -9.66 5.68
CA ILE A 98 14.41 -9.79 6.99
C ILE A 98 13.93 -11.24 7.17
N ASN A 99 14.86 -12.13 7.43
CA ASN A 99 14.64 -13.56 7.68
C ASN A 99 15.19 -14.05 9.02
N ASN A 100 15.65 -13.13 9.86
CA ASN A 100 16.15 -13.38 11.22
C ASN A 100 15.87 -12.16 12.12
N ILE A 101 15.97 -12.39 13.44
CA ILE A 101 15.64 -11.38 14.47
C ILE A 101 16.54 -10.13 14.39
N ASP A 102 17.81 -10.28 14.07
CA ASP A 102 18.74 -9.15 14.07
C ASP A 102 18.43 -8.19 12.92
N ALA A 103 18.19 -8.71 11.70
CA ALA A 103 17.75 -7.91 10.57
C ALA A 103 16.38 -7.26 10.83
N LEU A 104 15.45 -7.99 11.47
CA LEU A 104 14.15 -7.46 11.86
C LEU A 104 14.27 -6.29 12.83
N LYS A 105 15.03 -6.46 13.91
CA LYS A 105 15.27 -5.40 14.91
C LYS A 105 15.88 -4.16 14.28
N LEU A 106 16.87 -4.34 13.41
CA LEU A 106 17.53 -3.25 12.72
C LEU A 106 16.53 -2.47 11.84
N LYS A 107 15.70 -3.17 11.06
CA LYS A 107 14.69 -2.55 10.20
C LYS A 107 13.63 -1.81 11.01
N LEU A 108 13.08 -2.42 12.06
CA LEU A 108 12.11 -1.79 12.95
C LEU A 108 12.68 -0.56 13.65
N HIS A 109 13.95 -0.61 14.06
CA HIS A 109 14.64 0.55 14.66
C HIS A 109 14.73 1.71 13.66
N LYS A 110 15.13 1.45 12.40
CA LYS A 110 15.20 2.46 11.34
C LYS A 110 13.83 3.07 11.05
N LEU A 111 12.77 2.27 10.96
CA LEU A 111 11.39 2.73 10.79
C LEU A 111 10.94 3.61 11.96
N ASN A 112 11.20 3.18 13.20
CA ASN A 112 10.82 3.96 14.38
C ASN A 112 11.47 5.35 14.43
N LEU A 113 12.73 5.46 14.00
CA LEU A 113 13.44 6.74 13.99
C LEU A 113 13.06 7.65 12.83
N ASN A 114 12.78 7.09 11.65
CA ASN A 114 12.77 7.85 10.41
C ASN A 114 11.41 7.97 9.74
N SER A 115 10.43 7.13 10.10
CA SER A 115 9.12 7.12 9.43
C SER A 115 8.33 8.40 9.66
N TYR A 116 7.53 8.76 8.67
CA TYR A 116 6.55 9.85 8.70
C TYR A 116 5.10 9.33 8.69
N VAL A 117 4.91 8.00 8.66
CA VAL A 117 3.62 7.33 8.73
C VAL A 117 3.70 6.15 9.69
N HIS A 118 2.58 5.62 10.14
CA HIS A 118 2.58 4.33 10.86
C HIS A 118 3.17 3.24 9.97
N TYR A 119 3.78 2.23 10.58
CA TYR A 119 4.53 1.24 9.84
C TYR A 119 4.31 -0.18 10.33
N GLY A 120 4.45 -1.11 9.43
CA GLY A 120 4.60 -2.52 9.68
C GLY A 120 5.63 -3.12 8.74
N VAL A 121 6.03 -4.36 9.02
CA VAL A 121 6.93 -5.12 8.16
C VAL A 121 6.38 -6.53 7.96
N TYR A 122 6.60 -7.07 6.77
CA TYR A 122 6.56 -8.51 6.57
C TYR A 122 7.94 -9.10 6.84
N ILE A 123 7.96 -10.39 7.18
CA ILE A 123 9.18 -11.18 7.31
C ILE A 123 9.22 -12.25 6.23
N LEU A 124 10.41 -12.70 5.86
CA LEU A 124 10.56 -13.90 5.02
C LEU A 124 10.33 -15.16 5.86
N PRO A 125 9.87 -16.25 5.23
CA PRO A 125 9.80 -17.53 5.90
C PRO A 125 11.21 -18.03 6.27
N SER A 126 11.27 -18.92 7.25
CA SER A 126 12.51 -19.58 7.67
C SER A 126 12.25 -21.06 7.91
N SER A 127 13.20 -21.91 7.54
CA SER A 127 13.20 -23.32 7.96
C SER A 127 13.44 -23.49 9.44
N ASN A 128 14.06 -22.51 10.11
CA ASN A 128 14.16 -22.45 11.54
C ASN A 128 12.83 -21.99 12.16
N ILE A 129 12.01 -22.95 12.58
CA ILE A 129 10.69 -22.70 13.17
C ILE A 129 10.76 -21.85 14.43
N SER A 130 11.79 -21.99 15.25
CA SER A 130 11.97 -21.18 16.45
C SER A 130 12.21 -19.72 16.10
N GLU A 131 13.04 -19.46 15.11
CA GLU A 131 13.33 -18.12 14.61
C GLU A 131 12.06 -17.45 14.03
N LEU A 132 11.32 -18.19 13.18
CA LEU A 132 10.07 -17.71 12.60
C LEU A 132 9.02 -17.37 13.67
N ASN A 133 8.87 -18.24 14.69
CA ASN A 133 7.99 -17.97 15.84
C ASN A 133 8.39 -16.68 16.56
N ASN A 134 9.67 -16.55 16.89
CA ASN A 134 10.18 -15.40 17.62
C ASN A 134 9.98 -14.10 16.84
N MET A 135 10.23 -14.11 15.53
CA MET A 135 9.99 -12.93 14.69
C MET A 135 8.51 -12.54 14.63
N LEU A 136 7.58 -13.50 14.54
CA LEU A 136 6.14 -13.24 14.51
C LEU A 136 5.58 -12.60 15.80
N GLU A 137 6.28 -12.73 16.92
CA GLU A 137 5.90 -12.12 18.20
C GLU A 137 6.23 -10.62 18.29
N TYR A 138 7.12 -10.11 17.41
CA TYR A 138 7.55 -8.72 17.48
C TYR A 138 6.44 -7.75 17.10
N ASP A 139 6.34 -6.65 17.86
CA ASP A 139 5.55 -5.50 17.50
C ASP A 139 6.03 -4.93 16.14
N GLY A 140 5.09 -4.65 15.24
CA GLY A 140 5.38 -4.17 13.90
C GLY A 140 5.43 -5.27 12.83
N VAL A 141 5.51 -6.56 13.20
CA VAL A 141 5.41 -7.66 12.23
C VAL A 141 3.94 -7.94 11.91
N ILE A 142 3.58 -7.82 10.64
CA ILE A 142 2.20 -8.01 10.15
C ILE A 142 1.99 -9.45 9.70
N GLY A 143 3.01 -10.08 9.17
CA GLY A 143 2.90 -11.44 8.67
C GLY A 143 4.11 -11.88 7.88
N VAL A 144 3.92 -12.93 7.09
CA VAL A 144 4.97 -13.56 6.27
C VAL A 144 4.74 -13.20 4.80
N LYS A 145 5.79 -12.75 4.11
CA LYS A 145 5.79 -12.60 2.65
C LYS A 145 6.38 -13.85 2.00
N LEU A 146 5.68 -14.38 1.00
CA LEU A 146 6.20 -15.40 0.10
C LEU A 146 6.42 -14.79 -1.28
N PHE A 147 7.66 -14.80 -1.74
CA PHE A 147 8.02 -14.59 -3.14
C PHE A 147 7.93 -15.92 -3.89
N PRO A 148 8.02 -15.94 -5.23
CA PRO A 148 7.95 -17.20 -5.99
C PRO A 148 8.90 -18.27 -5.47
N GLU A 149 10.14 -17.92 -5.17
CA GLU A 149 11.16 -18.80 -4.62
C GLU A 149 10.87 -19.35 -3.21
N ASP A 150 10.00 -18.65 -2.46
CA ASP A 150 9.65 -19.03 -1.08
C ASP A 150 8.38 -19.90 -1.00
N LEU A 151 7.76 -20.26 -2.14
CA LEU A 151 6.45 -20.93 -2.16
C LEU A 151 6.45 -22.26 -1.40
N GLU A 152 7.57 -22.98 -1.40
CA GLU A 152 7.73 -24.25 -0.65
C GLU A 152 7.57 -24.07 0.87
N PHE A 153 7.84 -22.88 1.41
CA PHE A 153 7.70 -22.57 2.84
C PHE A 153 6.26 -22.27 3.28
N LEU A 154 5.29 -22.24 2.35
CA LEU A 154 3.88 -21.95 2.66
C LEU A 154 3.36 -22.82 3.81
N GLN A 155 3.61 -24.13 3.75
CA GLN A 155 3.10 -25.05 4.75
C GLN A 155 3.74 -24.83 6.13
N ILE A 156 5.03 -24.48 6.17
CA ILE A 156 5.75 -24.16 7.41
C ILE A 156 5.13 -22.91 8.02
N ALA A 157 4.98 -21.83 7.25
CA ALA A 157 4.41 -20.56 7.70
C ALA A 157 2.98 -20.76 8.23
N LEU A 158 2.11 -21.46 7.50
CA LEU A 158 0.76 -21.79 7.93
C LEU A 158 0.73 -22.57 9.24
N ASN A 159 1.58 -23.58 9.40
CA ASN A 159 1.63 -24.40 10.60
C ASN A 159 2.08 -23.60 11.82
N VAL A 160 3.04 -22.68 11.66
CA VAL A 160 3.52 -21.81 12.73
C VAL A 160 2.41 -20.84 13.17
N ILE A 161 1.76 -20.17 12.22
CA ILE A 161 0.67 -19.21 12.51
C ILE A 161 -0.51 -19.92 13.18
N ARG A 162 -0.95 -21.07 12.67
CA ARG A 162 -2.07 -21.86 13.24
C ARG A 162 -1.79 -22.34 14.67
N ARG A 163 -0.58 -22.83 14.98
CA ARG A 163 -0.22 -23.38 16.31
C ARG A 163 -0.25 -22.33 17.41
N ARG A 164 0.13 -21.11 17.10
CA ARG A 164 0.21 -20.01 18.05
C ARG A 164 -1.02 -19.11 18.08
N SER A 165 -2.00 -19.38 17.21
CA SER A 165 -3.18 -18.52 17.02
C SER A 165 -2.78 -17.06 16.77
N PHE A 166 -1.68 -16.84 16.06
CA PHE A 166 -1.27 -15.51 15.67
C PHE A 166 -2.27 -14.91 14.70
N ASP A 167 -2.74 -13.71 14.99
CA ASP A 167 -3.51 -12.93 14.02
C ASP A 167 -2.55 -12.26 13.01
N ARG A 168 -1.90 -13.09 12.21
CA ARG A 168 -0.91 -12.70 11.19
C ARG A 168 -1.36 -13.18 9.82
N ILE A 169 -1.00 -12.43 8.79
CA ILE A 169 -1.36 -12.73 7.41
C ILE A 169 -0.17 -13.33 6.65
N ILE A 170 -0.46 -14.17 5.66
CA ILE A 170 0.52 -14.56 4.65
C ILE A 170 0.19 -13.80 3.37
N ILE A 171 1.11 -12.96 2.91
CA ILE A 171 0.98 -12.24 1.64
C ILE A 171 1.83 -12.93 0.57
N ILE A 172 1.25 -13.21 -0.58
CA ILE A 172 1.85 -14.06 -1.61
C ILE A 172 1.96 -13.31 -2.94
N HIS A 173 3.19 -13.28 -3.49
CA HIS A 173 3.42 -13.00 -4.90
C HIS A 173 3.06 -14.25 -5.70
N ALA A 174 1.92 -14.26 -6.34
CA ALA A 174 1.32 -15.46 -6.89
C ALA A 174 1.87 -15.83 -8.29
N GLU A 175 3.17 -16.07 -8.41
CA GLU A 175 3.76 -16.73 -9.58
C GLU A 175 4.47 -18.01 -9.12
N HIS A 176 4.21 -19.13 -9.79
CA HIS A 176 4.91 -20.38 -9.52
C HIS A 176 6.35 -20.30 -10.06
N PRO A 177 7.39 -20.69 -9.29
CA PRO A 177 8.79 -20.48 -9.69
C PRO A 177 9.20 -21.27 -10.94
N ALA A 178 8.59 -22.43 -11.18
CA ALA A 178 8.88 -23.24 -12.36
C ALA A 178 8.30 -22.57 -13.61
N GLY A 179 9.17 -22.09 -14.49
CA GLY A 179 8.79 -21.47 -15.75
C GLY A 179 8.84 -19.94 -15.76
N ILE A 180 9.34 -19.31 -14.68
CA ILE A 180 9.69 -17.89 -14.73
C ILE A 180 10.91 -17.72 -15.64
N ASP A 181 10.73 -16.95 -16.73
CA ASP A 181 11.78 -16.63 -17.68
C ASP A 181 11.74 -15.14 -18.02
N GLU A 182 12.82 -14.61 -18.58
CA GLU A 182 12.97 -13.21 -18.96
C GLU A 182 12.97 -13.04 -20.48
N CYS A 183 12.12 -12.14 -20.96
CA CYS A 183 12.00 -11.77 -22.36
C CYS A 183 12.30 -10.27 -22.57
N GLU A 184 12.35 -9.89 -23.84
CA GLU A 184 12.45 -8.48 -24.24
C GLU A 184 11.20 -7.68 -23.83
N ALA A 185 11.34 -6.36 -23.76
CA ALA A 185 10.26 -5.44 -23.44
C ALA A 185 9.01 -5.67 -24.31
N GLY A 186 7.85 -5.66 -23.67
CA GLY A 186 6.56 -5.90 -24.32
C GLY A 186 6.21 -7.38 -24.55
N ASN A 187 7.15 -8.30 -24.32
CA ASN A 187 6.95 -9.74 -24.48
C ASN A 187 7.01 -10.54 -23.16
N ARG A 188 7.33 -9.91 -22.03
CA ARG A 188 7.47 -10.61 -20.74
C ARG A 188 6.20 -11.34 -20.31
N TRP A 189 5.03 -10.87 -20.69
CA TRP A 189 3.75 -11.55 -20.44
C TRP A 189 3.67 -12.96 -21.06
N ARG A 190 4.50 -13.27 -22.06
CA ARG A 190 4.62 -14.61 -22.68
C ARG A 190 5.61 -15.51 -21.91
N CYS A 191 6.67 -14.94 -21.39
CA CYS A 191 7.72 -15.65 -20.66
C CYS A 191 7.39 -15.82 -19.17
N ARG A 192 6.50 -15.02 -18.67
CA ARG A 192 5.87 -15.15 -17.36
C ARG A 192 4.34 -15.13 -17.54
N PRO A 193 3.78 -16.20 -18.12
CA PRO A 193 2.38 -16.24 -18.47
C PRO A 193 1.47 -16.33 -17.24
N ILE A 194 0.18 -16.04 -17.42
CA ILE A 194 -0.82 -16.08 -16.33
C ILE A 194 -0.98 -17.48 -15.73
N GLU A 195 -0.63 -18.51 -16.47
CA GLU A 195 -0.63 -19.89 -16.01
C GLU A 195 0.26 -20.09 -14.78
N LEU A 196 1.35 -19.30 -14.64
CA LEU A 196 2.20 -19.36 -13.44
C LEU A 196 1.45 -18.84 -12.20
N GLU A 197 0.59 -17.82 -12.36
CA GLU A 197 -0.26 -17.35 -11.27
C GLU A 197 -1.30 -18.42 -10.88
N LEU A 198 -1.93 -19.07 -11.88
CA LEU A 198 -2.90 -20.16 -11.64
C LEU A 198 -2.25 -21.39 -11.01
N MET A 199 -1.03 -21.75 -11.44
CA MET A 199 -0.26 -22.86 -10.84
C MET A 199 0.07 -22.57 -9.38
N CYS A 200 0.43 -21.34 -9.04
CA CYS A 200 0.66 -20.93 -7.65
C CYS A 200 -0.62 -21.07 -6.82
N LEU A 201 -1.78 -20.57 -7.31
CA LEU A 201 -3.05 -20.71 -6.60
C LEU A 201 -3.47 -22.17 -6.43
N ASN A 202 -3.23 -23.04 -7.44
CA ASN A 202 -3.48 -24.47 -7.33
C ASN A 202 -2.58 -25.14 -6.28
N TYR A 203 -1.34 -24.65 -6.13
CA TYR A 203 -0.47 -25.10 -5.03
C TYR A 203 -1.04 -24.66 -3.68
N ILE A 204 -1.45 -23.39 -3.54
CA ILE A 204 -2.04 -22.84 -2.33
C ILE A 204 -3.30 -23.63 -1.94
N GLU A 205 -4.23 -23.90 -2.88
CA GLU A 205 -5.49 -24.63 -2.65
C GLU A 205 -5.27 -25.97 -1.90
N LYS A 206 -4.15 -26.67 -2.18
CA LYS A 206 -3.83 -27.96 -1.53
C LYS A 206 -3.41 -27.85 -0.07
N HIS A 207 -3.02 -26.65 0.39
CA HIS A 207 -2.41 -26.46 1.71
C HIS A 207 -3.26 -25.63 2.67
N ILE A 208 -4.20 -24.84 2.14
CA ILE A 208 -5.02 -23.93 2.94
C ILE A 208 -6.16 -24.64 3.67
N ARG A 209 -6.60 -24.04 4.76
CA ARG A 209 -7.78 -24.44 5.53
C ARG A 209 -8.68 -23.23 5.74
N LYS A 210 -9.96 -23.48 6.04
CA LYS A 210 -10.89 -22.43 6.43
C LYS A 210 -10.36 -21.70 7.66
N GLY A 211 -10.27 -20.36 7.57
CA GLY A 211 -9.77 -19.51 8.64
C GLY A 211 -8.30 -19.06 8.46
N ASP A 212 -7.56 -19.63 7.51
CA ASP A 212 -6.24 -19.09 7.17
C ASP A 212 -6.36 -17.70 6.54
N ARG A 213 -5.54 -16.78 7.02
CA ARG A 213 -5.49 -15.42 6.47
C ARG A 213 -4.41 -15.33 5.42
N ILE A 214 -4.82 -15.44 4.16
CA ILE A 214 -3.93 -15.35 3.01
C ILE A 214 -4.40 -14.21 2.11
N HIS A 215 -3.45 -13.43 1.65
CA HIS A 215 -3.65 -12.33 0.72
C HIS A 215 -2.83 -12.56 -0.56
N VAL A 216 -3.50 -12.52 -1.69
CA VAL A 216 -2.87 -12.58 -3.01
C VAL A 216 -2.68 -11.16 -3.51
N THR A 217 -1.43 -10.71 -3.53
CA THR A 217 -1.10 -9.32 -3.87
C THR A 217 -0.85 -9.14 -5.36
N HIS A 218 -1.02 -7.89 -5.84
CA HIS A 218 -0.70 -7.39 -7.19
C HIS A 218 -1.17 -8.32 -8.33
N ILE A 219 -2.42 -8.79 -8.25
CA ILE A 219 -3.05 -9.62 -9.28
C ILE A 219 -3.08 -8.87 -10.62
N THR A 220 -2.69 -9.57 -11.69
CA THR A 220 -2.53 -8.98 -13.02
C THR A 220 -3.63 -9.30 -14.01
N ASN A 221 -4.51 -10.26 -13.69
CA ASN A 221 -5.49 -10.77 -14.64
C ASN A 221 -6.77 -11.31 -13.97
N PRO A 222 -7.88 -11.38 -14.73
CA PRO A 222 -9.18 -11.81 -14.20
C PRO A 222 -9.21 -13.27 -13.72
N LEU A 223 -8.48 -14.18 -14.36
CA LEU A 223 -8.53 -15.61 -14.01
C LEU A 223 -7.94 -15.87 -12.64
N THR A 224 -6.79 -15.25 -12.34
CA THR A 224 -6.16 -15.27 -11.03
C THR A 224 -7.08 -14.68 -9.96
N PHE A 225 -7.74 -13.54 -10.26
CA PHE A 225 -8.71 -12.93 -9.36
C PHE A 225 -9.85 -13.90 -9.02
N PHE A 226 -10.54 -14.47 -10.02
CA PHE A 226 -11.65 -15.38 -9.77
C PHE A 226 -11.22 -16.64 -9.02
N TYR A 227 -10.03 -17.17 -9.31
CA TYR A 227 -9.52 -18.33 -8.59
C TYR A 227 -9.24 -17.96 -7.11
N ALA A 228 -8.58 -16.85 -6.84
CA ALA A 228 -8.35 -16.40 -5.46
C ALA A 228 -9.66 -16.20 -4.69
N LYS A 229 -10.69 -15.60 -5.33
CA LYS A 229 -12.01 -15.40 -4.72
C LYS A 229 -12.76 -16.73 -4.49
N LYS A 230 -12.63 -17.71 -5.40
CA LYS A 230 -13.15 -19.08 -5.18
C LYS A 230 -12.55 -19.70 -3.92
N LEU A 231 -11.29 -19.43 -3.63
CA LEU A 231 -10.59 -19.90 -2.43
C LEU A 231 -10.85 -19.03 -1.18
N SER A 232 -11.70 -18.01 -1.29
CA SER A 232 -11.99 -17.05 -0.21
C SER A 232 -10.74 -16.27 0.27
N LEU A 233 -9.77 -16.06 -0.61
CA LEU A 233 -8.58 -15.27 -0.33
C LEU A 233 -8.86 -13.77 -0.54
N SER A 234 -8.21 -12.92 0.25
CA SER A 234 -8.21 -11.49 -0.02
C SER A 234 -7.26 -11.15 -1.16
N THR A 235 -7.57 -10.06 -1.88
CA THR A 235 -6.95 -9.75 -3.17
C THR A 235 -6.67 -8.26 -3.30
N ASP A 236 -5.52 -7.91 -3.87
CA ASP A 236 -5.26 -6.57 -4.36
C ASP A 236 -4.71 -6.57 -5.79
N THR A 237 -4.70 -5.40 -6.37
CA THR A 237 -3.96 -5.09 -7.60
C THR A 237 -3.28 -3.73 -7.43
N CYS A 238 -2.47 -3.32 -8.41
CA CYS A 238 -1.72 -2.08 -8.35
C CYS A 238 -2.13 -1.11 -9.47
N PRO A 239 -1.98 0.21 -9.28
CA PRO A 239 -2.30 1.19 -10.31
C PRO A 239 -1.61 0.93 -11.64
N HIS A 240 -0.39 0.39 -11.64
CA HIS A 240 0.33 0.10 -12.88
C HIS A 240 -0.36 -0.98 -13.73
N TYR A 241 -1.05 -1.96 -13.15
CA TYR A 241 -1.85 -2.93 -13.92
C TYR A 241 -3.17 -2.37 -14.45
N LEU A 242 -3.62 -1.23 -13.94
CA LEU A 242 -4.83 -0.56 -14.40
C LEU A 242 -4.53 0.45 -15.53
N TYR A 243 -3.34 1.05 -15.53
CA TYR A 243 -2.94 2.13 -16.43
C TYR A 243 -1.97 1.71 -17.52
N LEU A 244 -1.13 0.70 -17.27
CA LEU A 244 -0.06 0.28 -18.15
C LEU A 244 -0.30 -1.13 -18.68
N SER A 245 0.16 -1.39 -19.91
CA SER A 245 0.11 -2.70 -20.55
C SER A 245 1.46 -3.09 -21.14
N ASN A 246 1.56 -4.25 -21.75
CA ASN A 246 2.75 -4.68 -22.48
C ASN A 246 3.22 -3.66 -23.54
N VAL A 247 2.28 -2.87 -24.12
CA VAL A 247 2.62 -1.77 -25.04
C VAL A 247 3.37 -0.66 -24.30
N SER A 248 2.95 -0.36 -23.08
CA SER A 248 3.65 0.59 -22.21
C SER A 248 5.05 0.10 -21.84
N GLU A 249 5.21 -1.19 -21.54
CA GLU A 249 6.51 -1.80 -21.28
C GLU A 249 7.44 -1.70 -22.50
N GLN A 250 6.91 -1.95 -23.71
CA GLN A 250 7.64 -1.77 -24.95
C GLN A 250 8.09 -0.31 -25.16
N ARG A 251 7.22 0.65 -24.82
CA ARG A 251 7.48 2.08 -25.00
C ARG A 251 8.45 2.66 -23.99
N TYR A 252 8.30 2.31 -22.71
CA TYR A 252 9.04 2.92 -21.60
C TYR A 252 10.19 2.05 -21.10
N GLY A 253 10.32 0.81 -21.62
CA GLY A 253 11.39 -0.11 -21.26
C GLY A 253 11.47 -0.33 -19.74
N CYS A 254 12.67 -0.13 -19.22
CA CYS A 254 12.97 -0.36 -17.79
C CYS A 254 12.07 0.42 -16.83
N LEU A 255 11.58 1.61 -17.22
CA LEU A 255 10.71 2.40 -16.36
C LEU A 255 9.37 1.70 -16.08
N ALA A 256 8.89 0.87 -17.02
CA ALA A 256 7.63 0.14 -16.89
C ALA A 256 7.82 -1.36 -16.57
N LYS A 257 9.06 -1.81 -16.29
CA LYS A 257 9.35 -3.20 -15.93
C LYS A 257 8.90 -3.49 -14.49
N VAL A 258 7.94 -4.44 -14.33
CA VAL A 258 7.38 -4.88 -13.03
C VAL A 258 7.25 -6.40 -12.97
N ASN A 259 7.08 -6.96 -11.78
CA ASN A 259 6.81 -8.38 -11.52
C ASN A 259 5.55 -8.53 -10.66
N PRO A 260 4.55 -9.33 -11.10
CA PRO A 260 4.41 -9.98 -12.40
C PRO A 260 4.42 -8.98 -13.56
N PRO A 261 4.64 -9.42 -14.82
CA PRO A 261 4.76 -8.48 -15.95
C PRO A 261 3.42 -7.83 -16.31
N LEU A 262 3.50 -6.64 -16.92
CA LEU A 262 2.35 -5.99 -17.51
C LEU A 262 1.71 -6.90 -18.59
N ARG A 263 0.40 -7.09 -18.49
CA ARG A 263 -0.37 -7.93 -19.41
C ARG A 263 -0.76 -7.19 -20.67
N THR A 264 -1.41 -7.88 -21.61
CA THR A 264 -1.92 -7.27 -22.84
C THR A 264 -2.94 -6.18 -22.53
N GLU A 265 -3.13 -5.26 -23.46
CA GLU A 265 -4.11 -4.18 -23.33
C GLU A 265 -5.54 -4.71 -23.12
N SER A 266 -5.90 -5.84 -23.76
CA SER A 266 -7.20 -6.50 -23.53
C SER A 266 -7.36 -7.00 -22.10
N THR A 267 -6.33 -7.65 -21.54
CA THR A 267 -6.33 -8.11 -20.14
C THR A 267 -6.43 -6.93 -19.19
N ARG A 268 -5.64 -5.87 -19.41
CA ARG A 268 -5.68 -4.65 -18.61
C ARG A 268 -7.09 -4.04 -18.55
N ARG A 269 -7.77 -3.92 -19.71
CA ARG A 269 -9.14 -3.35 -19.76
C ARG A 269 -10.15 -4.18 -18.97
N ILE A 270 -10.06 -5.51 -19.05
CA ILE A 270 -10.95 -6.38 -18.26
C ILE A 270 -10.66 -6.18 -16.78
N LEU A 271 -9.39 -6.18 -16.37
CA LEU A 271 -8.98 -5.97 -14.97
C LEU A 271 -9.49 -4.62 -14.44
N LEU A 272 -9.34 -3.54 -15.23
CA LEU A 272 -9.84 -2.22 -14.88
C LEU A 272 -11.35 -2.21 -14.62
N ASN A 273 -12.13 -2.88 -15.46
CA ASN A 273 -13.59 -2.98 -15.28
C ASN A 273 -14.00 -3.80 -14.06
N MET A 274 -13.08 -4.62 -13.54
CA MET A 274 -13.29 -5.47 -12.36
C MET A 274 -12.79 -4.86 -11.06
N ILE A 275 -12.17 -3.68 -11.10
CA ILE A 275 -11.48 -3.11 -9.93
C ILE A 275 -12.38 -2.97 -8.69
N LYS A 276 -13.67 -2.72 -8.88
CA LYS A 276 -14.66 -2.63 -7.79
C LYS A 276 -14.80 -3.91 -6.96
N TYR A 277 -14.41 -5.06 -7.50
CA TYR A 277 -14.54 -6.35 -6.82
C TYR A 277 -13.30 -6.73 -5.99
N PHE A 278 -12.18 -6.01 -6.16
CA PHE A 278 -10.99 -6.21 -5.35
C PHE A 278 -11.21 -5.74 -3.90
N ASP A 279 -10.46 -6.34 -2.98
CA ASP A 279 -10.52 -5.98 -1.56
C ASP A 279 -9.70 -4.72 -1.28
N ALA A 280 -8.59 -4.53 -2.02
CA ALA A 280 -7.70 -3.38 -1.87
C ALA A 280 -7.01 -2.99 -3.18
N ILE A 281 -6.38 -1.83 -3.17
CA ILE A 281 -5.31 -1.42 -4.10
C ILE A 281 -4.08 -1.15 -3.26
N SER A 282 -2.97 -1.81 -3.58
CA SER A 282 -1.64 -1.54 -3.05
C SER A 282 -0.76 -0.88 -4.11
N THR A 283 0.34 -0.26 -3.73
CA THR A 283 1.17 0.44 -4.72
C THR A 283 2.22 -0.44 -5.38
N ASP A 284 2.70 -1.46 -4.68
CA ASP A 284 3.96 -2.12 -4.99
C ASP A 284 5.07 -1.10 -5.27
N HIS A 285 5.10 -0.04 -4.45
CA HIS A 285 6.13 0.99 -4.54
C HIS A 285 7.51 0.36 -4.42
N ALA A 286 8.20 0.26 -5.53
CA ALA A 286 9.46 -0.47 -5.65
C ALA A 286 10.54 0.41 -6.32
N PRO A 287 11.08 1.38 -5.60
CA PRO A 287 12.01 2.37 -6.13
C PRO A 287 13.37 1.77 -6.49
N HIS A 288 13.95 2.32 -7.55
CA HIS A 288 15.30 2.07 -8.01
C HIS A 288 15.95 3.39 -8.43
N SER A 289 17.27 3.47 -8.37
CA SER A 289 17.98 4.66 -8.83
C SER A 289 17.81 4.87 -10.34
N VAL A 290 17.91 6.12 -10.78
CA VAL A 290 17.84 6.46 -12.22
C VAL A 290 18.86 5.66 -13.01
N ASN A 291 20.10 5.53 -12.48
CA ASN A 291 21.17 4.77 -13.16
C ASN A 291 20.81 3.30 -13.37
N GLU A 292 20.14 2.64 -12.41
CA GLU A 292 19.70 1.26 -12.56
C GLU A 292 18.61 1.13 -13.64
N LYS A 293 17.78 2.17 -13.81
CA LYS A 293 16.71 2.20 -14.83
C LYS A 293 17.18 2.63 -16.22
N LEU A 294 18.41 3.12 -16.36
CA LEU A 294 19.02 3.44 -17.66
C LEU A 294 19.75 2.25 -18.31
N GLY A 295 19.84 1.11 -17.63
CA GLY A 295 20.47 -0.10 -18.14
C GLY A 295 19.71 -0.79 -19.28
N SER A 296 20.28 -1.90 -19.79
CA SER A 296 19.57 -2.74 -20.75
C SER A 296 18.34 -3.37 -20.11
N PHE A 297 17.29 -3.61 -20.89
CA PHE A 297 16.03 -4.12 -20.36
C PHE A 297 16.17 -5.45 -19.61
N LYS A 298 17.04 -6.33 -20.07
CA LYS A 298 17.32 -7.60 -19.38
C LYS A 298 17.95 -7.42 -18.01
N GLN A 299 18.81 -6.43 -17.86
CA GLN A 299 19.60 -6.22 -16.64
C GLN A 299 18.94 -5.25 -15.66
N CYS A 300 18.08 -4.35 -16.13
CA CYS A 300 17.45 -3.39 -15.24
C CYS A 300 16.48 -4.07 -14.27
N PRO A 301 16.43 -3.62 -13.01
CA PRO A 301 15.57 -4.19 -12.01
C PRO A 301 14.08 -3.86 -12.27
N SER A 302 13.20 -4.78 -11.89
CA SER A 302 11.75 -4.56 -11.89
C SER A 302 11.31 -3.70 -10.70
N GLY A 303 10.37 -2.79 -10.91
CA GLY A 303 9.76 -1.93 -9.90
C GLY A 303 9.47 -0.52 -10.41
N ILE A 304 8.41 0.08 -9.91
CA ILE A 304 7.97 1.46 -10.19
C ILE A 304 7.86 2.20 -8.86
N ALA A 305 8.44 3.40 -8.76
CA ALA A 305 8.17 4.30 -7.65
C ALA A 305 6.86 5.05 -7.93
N SER A 306 5.85 4.88 -7.09
CA SER A 306 4.51 5.42 -7.36
C SER A 306 3.71 5.83 -6.13
N ILE A 307 4.16 5.58 -4.90
CA ILE A 307 3.35 5.77 -3.69
C ILE A 307 2.80 7.20 -3.54
N ASP A 308 3.54 8.20 -3.97
CA ASP A 308 3.14 9.60 -3.89
C ASP A 308 2.07 10.02 -4.90
N ILE A 309 1.83 9.22 -5.94
CA ILE A 309 0.84 9.49 -7.00
C ILE A 309 -0.22 8.39 -7.14
N ALA A 310 -0.02 7.23 -6.52
CA ALA A 310 -0.88 6.06 -6.67
C ALA A 310 -2.34 6.35 -6.30
N SER A 311 -2.57 7.01 -5.18
CA SER A 311 -3.91 7.43 -4.76
C SER A 311 -4.56 8.39 -5.76
N SER A 312 -3.80 9.33 -6.32
CA SER A 312 -4.29 10.23 -7.37
C SER A 312 -4.66 9.49 -8.65
N LEU A 313 -3.91 8.45 -9.03
CA LEU A 313 -4.28 7.58 -10.13
C LEU A 313 -5.62 6.86 -9.84
N VAL A 314 -5.83 6.39 -8.61
CA VAL A 314 -7.10 5.74 -8.22
C VAL A 314 -8.25 6.75 -8.19
N ILE A 315 -8.06 7.95 -7.65
CA ILE A 315 -9.08 9.01 -7.66
C ILE A 315 -9.43 9.42 -9.12
N ASN A 316 -8.45 9.43 -10.02
CA ASN A 316 -8.70 9.72 -11.43
C ASN A 316 -9.66 8.72 -12.11
N LEU A 317 -9.77 7.49 -11.61
CA LEU A 317 -10.75 6.51 -12.10
C LEU A 317 -12.20 6.92 -11.79
N VAL A 318 -12.42 7.79 -10.81
CA VAL A 318 -13.75 8.38 -10.54
C VAL A 318 -14.18 9.25 -11.71
N HIS A 319 -13.29 10.06 -12.29
CA HIS A 319 -13.57 10.88 -13.47
C HIS A 319 -13.74 10.07 -14.74
N GLN A 320 -13.17 8.87 -14.79
CA GLN A 320 -13.35 7.93 -15.89
C GLN A 320 -14.67 7.13 -15.77
N GLY A 321 -15.44 7.35 -14.69
CA GLY A 321 -16.68 6.63 -14.42
C GLY A 321 -16.49 5.16 -14.02
N VAL A 322 -15.26 4.77 -13.67
CA VAL A 322 -14.91 3.40 -13.24
C VAL A 322 -15.20 3.19 -11.75
N LEU A 323 -14.90 4.18 -10.92
CA LEU A 323 -15.09 4.17 -9.45
C LEU A 323 -16.00 5.32 -9.02
N ASP A 324 -16.47 5.27 -7.77
CA ASP A 324 -16.93 6.44 -7.01
C ASP A 324 -15.99 6.72 -5.83
N LEU A 325 -16.23 7.79 -5.06
CA LEU A 325 -15.36 8.15 -3.94
C LEU A 325 -15.42 7.13 -2.80
N ASP A 326 -16.55 6.47 -2.58
CA ASP A 326 -16.65 5.40 -1.58
C ASP A 326 -15.83 4.17 -2.00
N ASP A 327 -15.78 3.85 -3.29
CA ASP A 327 -14.88 2.82 -3.82
C ASP A 327 -13.40 3.19 -3.54
N VAL A 328 -13.02 4.45 -3.73
CA VAL A 328 -11.66 4.93 -3.40
C VAL A 328 -11.34 4.71 -1.92
N VAL A 329 -12.25 5.13 -1.03
CA VAL A 329 -12.09 4.92 0.42
C VAL A 329 -11.99 3.44 0.76
N ARG A 330 -12.86 2.62 0.19
CA ARG A 330 -12.86 1.18 0.41
C ARG A 330 -11.55 0.54 -0.05
N LEU A 331 -11.08 0.85 -1.25
CA LEU A 331 -9.92 0.22 -1.86
C LEU A 331 -8.59 0.70 -1.27
N LEU A 332 -8.49 1.94 -0.79
CA LEU A 332 -7.23 2.51 -0.29
C LEU A 332 -7.16 2.59 1.25
N SER A 333 -8.29 2.43 1.96
CA SER A 333 -8.30 2.54 3.43
C SER A 333 -8.98 1.36 4.11
N LEU A 334 -10.29 1.19 3.95
CA LEU A 334 -11.07 0.21 4.71
C LEU A 334 -10.72 -1.23 4.36
N GLY A 335 -10.52 -1.53 3.08
CA GLY A 335 -10.11 -2.85 2.61
C GLY A 335 -8.72 -3.24 3.12
N PRO A 336 -7.67 -2.43 2.90
CA PRO A 336 -6.36 -2.65 3.50
C PRO A 336 -6.42 -2.82 5.02
N ALA A 337 -7.18 -1.96 5.74
CA ALA A 337 -7.35 -2.07 7.19
C ALA A 337 -7.95 -3.43 7.61
N SER A 338 -8.98 -3.90 6.90
CA SER A 338 -9.60 -5.20 7.15
C SER A 338 -8.65 -6.37 6.85
N ILE A 339 -7.89 -6.29 5.74
CA ILE A 339 -6.91 -7.31 5.37
C ILE A 339 -5.88 -7.50 6.48
N ILE A 340 -5.40 -6.42 7.10
CA ILE A 340 -4.39 -6.50 8.17
C ILE A 340 -4.96 -6.53 9.59
N GLY A 341 -6.31 -6.41 9.76
CA GLY A 341 -7.00 -6.59 11.06
C GLY A 341 -7.02 -5.36 11.96
N ILE A 342 -7.09 -4.14 11.41
CA ILE A 342 -7.17 -2.88 12.18
C ILE A 342 -8.43 -2.04 11.86
N ASP A 343 -9.39 -2.60 11.15
CA ASP A 343 -10.58 -1.92 10.63
C ASP A 343 -11.51 -1.34 11.69
N GLN A 344 -11.51 -1.87 12.91
CA GLN A 344 -12.45 -1.45 13.96
C GLN A 344 -12.31 0.02 14.37
N LYS A 345 -11.09 0.55 14.38
CA LYS A 345 -10.77 1.91 14.85
C LYS A 345 -10.12 2.80 13.79
N TRP A 346 -9.77 2.24 12.65
CA TRP A 346 -9.12 2.98 11.57
C TRP A 346 -10.13 3.66 10.67
N GLY A 347 -9.83 4.89 10.31
CA GLY A 347 -10.54 5.54 9.22
C GLY A 347 -11.96 5.96 9.48
N CYS A 348 -12.35 6.18 10.72
CA CYS A 348 -13.68 6.65 11.04
C CYS A 348 -13.67 8.06 11.68
N PHE A 349 -14.81 8.77 11.60
CA PHE A 349 -14.98 10.13 12.14
C PHE A 349 -15.77 10.16 13.45
N ARG A 350 -15.90 9.03 14.15
CA ARG A 350 -16.63 8.91 15.41
C ARG A 350 -15.69 8.84 16.61
N GLU A 351 -16.25 9.03 17.80
CA GLU A 351 -15.53 8.87 19.07
C GLU A 351 -14.87 7.50 19.18
N GLY A 352 -13.66 7.46 19.71
CA GLY A 352 -12.84 6.25 19.85
C GLY A 352 -12.01 5.88 18.61
N CYS A 353 -12.20 6.56 17.47
CA CYS A 353 -11.42 6.32 16.26
C CYS A 353 -10.05 7.01 16.31
N ILE A 354 -9.07 6.41 15.65
CA ILE A 354 -7.74 7.00 15.46
C ILE A 354 -7.86 8.13 14.43
N ALA A 355 -7.33 9.31 14.78
CA ALA A 355 -7.44 10.50 13.94
C ALA A 355 -6.42 10.51 12.78
N ASN A 356 -6.53 9.50 11.91
CA ASN A 356 -5.74 9.35 10.69
C ASN A 356 -6.62 9.68 9.47
N TYR A 357 -6.34 10.79 8.79
CA TYR A 357 -7.16 11.28 7.70
C TYR A 357 -6.33 11.69 6.50
N THR A 358 -6.92 11.53 5.33
CA THR A 358 -6.43 12.07 4.05
C THR A 358 -7.42 13.12 3.56
N ILE A 359 -6.93 14.29 3.18
CA ILE A 359 -7.74 15.32 2.54
C ILE A 359 -7.51 15.23 1.05
N ILE A 360 -8.58 15.03 0.30
CA ILE A 360 -8.54 14.91 -1.16
C ILE A 360 -9.27 16.08 -1.82
N GLU A 361 -8.69 16.60 -2.90
CA GLU A 361 -9.34 17.52 -3.83
C GLU A 361 -9.63 16.74 -5.12
N PRO A 362 -10.82 16.15 -5.23
CA PRO A 362 -11.08 15.17 -6.29
C PRO A 362 -11.13 15.78 -7.71
N TYR A 363 -11.34 17.08 -7.84
CA TYR A 363 -11.51 17.74 -9.14
C TYR A 363 -10.27 18.45 -9.65
N ARG A 364 -9.25 18.63 -8.81
CA ARG A 364 -8.01 19.32 -9.17
C ARG A 364 -7.19 18.49 -10.16
N GLU A 365 -6.87 19.10 -11.29
CA GLU A 365 -6.01 18.50 -12.33
C GLU A 365 -4.55 18.91 -12.10
N PHE A 366 -3.63 17.98 -12.33
CA PHE A 366 -2.20 18.24 -12.31
C PHE A 366 -1.48 17.32 -13.31
N THR A 367 -0.23 17.68 -13.62
CA THR A 367 0.67 16.85 -14.43
C THR A 367 1.68 16.16 -13.54
N VAL A 368 1.84 14.85 -13.68
CA VAL A 368 2.82 14.07 -12.91
C VAL A 368 4.23 14.51 -13.29
N ARG A 369 5.03 14.82 -12.27
CA ARG A 369 6.44 15.16 -12.38
C ARG A 369 7.23 14.33 -11.37
N SER A 370 8.08 13.44 -11.85
CA SER A 370 8.86 12.55 -10.98
C SER A 370 9.83 13.33 -10.07
N LEU A 371 10.26 14.51 -10.49
CA LEU A 371 11.15 15.37 -9.69
C LEU A 371 10.47 15.94 -8.44
N ASP A 372 9.13 16.08 -8.45
CA ASP A 372 8.37 16.59 -7.32
C ASP A 372 8.18 15.54 -6.21
N SER A 373 8.50 14.28 -6.48
CA SER A 373 8.39 13.19 -5.50
C SER A 373 9.41 13.34 -4.35
N PHE A 374 9.00 12.93 -3.15
CA PHE A 374 9.95 12.77 -2.03
C PHE A 374 10.78 11.49 -2.14
N SER A 375 10.32 10.50 -2.94
CA SER A 375 11.11 9.30 -3.21
C SER A 375 12.46 9.65 -3.85
N LYS A 376 13.48 8.87 -3.56
CA LYS A 376 14.80 8.98 -4.19
C LYS A 376 14.78 8.58 -5.67
N ALA A 377 13.81 7.76 -6.09
CA ALA A 377 13.60 7.39 -7.48
C ALA A 377 12.94 8.55 -8.24
N LYS A 378 13.74 9.28 -8.99
CA LYS A 378 13.32 10.47 -9.75
C LYS A 378 12.93 10.14 -11.20
N CYS A 379 12.34 8.97 -11.43
CA CYS A 379 11.90 8.51 -12.74
C CYS A 379 10.63 7.65 -12.62
N SER A 380 9.74 7.79 -13.59
CA SER A 380 8.45 7.09 -13.59
C SER A 380 7.90 6.92 -14.99
N PRO A 381 7.20 5.83 -15.32
CA PRO A 381 6.48 5.69 -16.58
C PRO A 381 5.25 6.62 -16.67
N TYR A 382 4.87 7.28 -15.58
CA TYR A 382 3.77 8.24 -15.51
C TYR A 382 4.18 9.69 -15.78
N GLU A 383 5.48 9.95 -16.04
CA GLU A 383 5.99 11.30 -16.28
C GLU A 383 5.20 12.02 -17.38
N GLY A 384 4.75 13.25 -17.11
CA GLY A 384 3.94 14.04 -18.04
C GLY A 384 2.47 13.64 -18.13
N MET A 385 2.01 12.61 -17.43
CA MET A 385 0.61 12.20 -17.42
C MET A 385 -0.26 13.25 -16.72
N ARG A 386 -1.38 13.64 -17.34
CA ARG A 386 -2.41 14.46 -16.70
C ARG A 386 -3.31 13.57 -15.86
N VAL A 387 -3.48 13.93 -14.60
CA VAL A 387 -4.28 13.21 -13.61
C VAL A 387 -5.25 14.20 -12.96
N ARG A 388 -6.46 13.75 -12.70
CA ARG A 388 -7.47 14.52 -11.97
C ARG A 388 -7.77 13.87 -10.64
N GLY A 389 -7.72 14.69 -9.58
CA GLY A 389 -7.78 14.24 -8.19
C GLY A 389 -6.41 14.21 -7.53
N THR A 390 -6.27 14.90 -6.41
CA THR A 390 -5.00 15.01 -5.68
C THR A 390 -5.22 14.95 -4.18
N VAL A 391 -4.20 14.49 -3.46
CA VAL A 391 -4.11 14.63 -2.01
C VAL A 391 -3.55 16.02 -1.69
N THR A 392 -4.26 16.74 -0.84
CA THR A 392 -3.86 18.08 -0.39
C THR A 392 -3.29 18.08 1.01
N ALA A 393 -3.76 17.19 1.89
CA ALA A 393 -3.21 17.07 3.24
C ALA A 393 -3.29 15.64 3.77
N THR A 394 -2.38 15.32 4.69
CA THR A 394 -2.34 14.04 5.42
C THR A 394 -2.19 14.32 6.90
N ILE A 395 -3.09 13.74 7.68
CA ILE A 395 -3.19 13.89 9.13
C ILE A 395 -2.93 12.52 9.78
N ILE A 396 -2.03 12.49 10.75
CA ILE A 396 -1.68 11.28 11.50
C ILE A 396 -1.84 11.56 12.99
N GLU A 397 -2.75 10.83 13.64
CA GLU A 397 -3.11 11.04 15.05
C GLU A 397 -3.40 12.51 15.38
N GLY A 398 -4.06 13.23 14.45
CA GLY A 398 -4.39 14.64 14.59
C GLY A 398 -3.25 15.62 14.26
N THR A 399 -2.06 15.14 13.93
CA THR A 399 -0.93 15.95 13.47
C THR A 399 -1.02 16.16 11.96
N LEU A 400 -0.96 17.41 11.50
CA LEU A 400 -0.88 17.75 10.08
C LEU A 400 0.55 17.51 9.60
N VAL A 401 0.75 16.40 8.88
CA VAL A 401 2.10 15.96 8.45
C VAL A 401 2.46 16.52 7.08
N HIS A 402 1.52 16.49 6.15
CA HIS A 402 1.71 16.97 4.78
C HIS A 402 0.61 17.95 4.40
N LEU A 403 0.98 19.02 3.68
CA LEU A 403 0.05 19.99 3.13
C LEU A 403 0.57 20.53 1.79
N ASN A 404 -0.23 20.39 0.72
CA ASN A 404 0.03 20.93 -0.62
C ASN A 404 1.45 20.67 -1.16
N GLY A 405 1.99 19.48 -0.95
CA GLY A 405 3.32 19.08 -1.46
C GLY A 405 4.48 19.29 -0.48
N GLU A 406 4.22 19.85 0.70
CA GLU A 406 5.24 20.13 1.71
C GLU A 406 5.03 19.33 2.99
N ILE A 407 6.12 18.94 3.64
CA ILE A 407 6.07 18.38 4.99
C ILE A 407 5.95 19.52 5.99
N VAL A 408 4.89 19.46 6.82
CA VAL A 408 4.58 20.50 7.82
C VAL A 408 5.18 20.13 9.18
N GLU A 409 4.90 18.91 9.65
CA GLU A 409 5.33 18.46 10.97
C GLU A 409 5.63 16.95 10.91
N LYS A 410 6.67 16.51 11.63
CA LYS A 410 6.95 15.08 11.79
C LYS A 410 6.01 14.50 12.85
N PRO A 411 5.21 13.47 12.55
CA PRO A 411 4.35 12.82 13.53
C PRO A 411 5.17 11.94 14.47
N ASN A 412 4.48 11.32 15.44
CA ASN A 412 5.02 10.23 16.25
C ASN A 412 4.47 8.88 15.73
N PRO A 413 5.06 8.30 14.68
CA PRO A 413 4.55 7.09 14.06
C PRO A 413 4.71 5.88 14.98
N LYS A 414 3.81 4.91 14.84
CA LYS A 414 3.79 3.70 15.67
C LYS A 414 3.80 2.45 14.81
N PRO A 415 4.34 1.34 15.33
CA PRO A 415 4.09 0.03 14.73
C PRO A 415 2.58 -0.22 14.64
N ILE A 416 2.11 -0.63 13.46
CA ILE A 416 0.67 -0.77 13.19
C ILE A 416 -0.01 -1.84 14.04
N THR A 417 0.77 -2.80 14.57
CA THR A 417 0.31 -3.81 15.52
C THR A 417 -0.24 -3.23 16.83
N LYS A 418 0.09 -1.98 17.17
CA LYS A 418 -0.50 -1.25 18.30
C LYS A 418 -1.99 -0.96 18.13
N PHE A 419 -2.50 -1.05 16.90
CA PHE A 419 -3.88 -0.79 16.54
C PHE A 419 -4.71 -2.06 16.32
N PHE A 420 -4.11 -3.25 16.45
CA PHE A 420 -4.86 -4.49 16.42
C PHE A 420 -5.92 -4.50 17.52
N GLY A 421 -7.13 -4.94 17.20
CA GLY A 421 -8.20 -5.11 18.18
C GLY A 421 -7.75 -6.13 19.23
N ARG A 422 -7.58 -5.69 20.46
CA ARG A 422 -7.48 -6.55 21.64
C ARG A 422 -8.84 -6.65 22.27
#